data_7e2cc881f5c8453640495f82cb1f8463
#
_entry.id   7e2cc881f5c8453640495f82cb1f8463
#
_cell.length_a   1.000
_cell.length_b   1.000
_cell.length_c   1.000
_cell.angle_alpha   90.00
_cell.angle_beta   90.00
_cell.angle_gamma   90.00
#
_symmetry.space_group_name_H-M   'P 1'
#
loop_
_entity.id
_entity.type
_entity.pdbx_description
1 polymer ?
#
loop_
_entity_poly.entity_id
_entity_poly.type
_entity_poly.pdbx_seq_one_letter_code
_entity_poly.pdbx_strand_id
1 'polypeptide(L)'
;GEALNGEVYNKLLQNTGLAMHEGYGQSESTVIVGNFGDMEVKPGSMGKPAPCYDVDIVDVNGNSCPAGETGELVIRVDKEHPYGLFAGYYKDVSLTAEAFDSGVYHTGDTVYMDDDGYIWFVGRKDDIIKSAGYRISPFEVESVLQQHPAVMECAVTGVEDKKRGQAVKATIVLS
;
A
#
# COMPACT_ATOMS: atom_id res chain seq x y z
N GLY A 1 -6.13 9.27 -0.75
CA GLY A 1 -6.41 8.64 -2.02
C GLY A 1 -6.48 7.13 -1.86
N GLU A 2 -6.71 6.44 -2.94
CA GLU A 2 -6.74 4.99 -3.01
C GLU A 2 -5.66 4.54 -3.99
N ALA A 3 -5.20 3.29 -3.89
CA ALA A 3 -4.26 2.73 -4.85
C ALA A 3 -4.92 2.67 -6.24
N LEU A 4 -4.18 3.09 -7.27
CA LEU A 4 -4.67 3.11 -8.64
C LEU A 4 -4.86 1.68 -9.17
N ASN A 5 -6.09 1.31 -9.48
CA ASN A 5 -6.37 0.05 -10.13
C ASN A 5 -5.83 0.04 -11.56
N GLY A 6 -5.07 -1.01 -11.93
CA GLY A 6 -4.50 -1.14 -13.28
C GLY A 6 -5.53 -1.15 -14.39
N GLU A 7 -6.77 -1.62 -14.14
CA GLU A 7 -7.88 -1.57 -15.09
C GLU A 7 -8.30 -0.13 -15.39
N VAL A 8 -8.36 0.74 -14.36
CA VAL A 8 -8.67 2.16 -14.52
C VAL A 8 -7.58 2.86 -15.33
N TYR A 9 -6.30 2.57 -15.04
CA TYR A 9 -5.18 3.07 -15.82
C TYR A 9 -5.30 2.69 -17.30
N ASN A 10 -5.52 1.41 -17.59
CA ASN A 10 -5.64 0.90 -18.96
C ASN A 10 -6.81 1.53 -19.72
N LYS A 11 -7.97 1.66 -19.09
CA LYS A 11 -9.14 2.32 -19.68
C LYS A 11 -8.89 3.79 -20.00
N LEU A 12 -8.23 4.52 -19.10
CA LEU A 12 -7.91 5.91 -19.37
C LEU A 12 -6.93 6.03 -20.54
N LEU A 13 -5.85 5.25 -20.52
CA LEU A 13 -4.85 5.25 -21.58
C LEU A 13 -5.48 4.93 -22.95
N GLN A 14 -6.33 3.91 -23.03
CA GLN A 14 -7.02 3.51 -24.27
C GLN A 14 -7.96 4.60 -24.79
N ASN A 15 -8.68 5.29 -23.90
CA ASN A 15 -9.69 6.27 -24.32
C ASN A 15 -9.11 7.67 -24.58
N THR A 16 -8.00 8.02 -23.98
CA THR A 16 -7.47 9.39 -24.03
C THR A 16 -6.05 9.50 -24.59
N GLY A 17 -5.32 8.38 -24.62
CA GLY A 17 -3.87 8.38 -24.93
C GLY A 17 -2.99 8.94 -23.82
N LEU A 18 -3.55 9.27 -22.65
CA LEU A 18 -2.83 9.85 -21.52
C LEU A 18 -2.45 8.77 -20.50
N ALA A 19 -1.17 8.69 -20.15
CA ALA A 19 -0.70 7.87 -19.05
C ALA A 19 -0.90 8.61 -17.72
N MET A 20 -1.46 7.91 -16.72
CA MET A 20 -1.51 8.39 -15.34
C MET A 20 -0.19 8.07 -14.63
N HIS A 21 0.30 9.02 -13.85
CA HIS A 21 1.40 8.80 -12.93
C HIS A 21 0.83 8.72 -11.51
N GLU A 22 1.14 7.64 -10.82
CA GLU A 22 0.72 7.45 -9.44
C GLU A 22 1.73 8.07 -8.47
N GLY A 23 1.24 8.50 -7.31
CA GLY A 23 2.06 8.97 -6.21
C GLY A 23 1.43 8.56 -4.89
N TYR A 24 2.12 7.71 -4.15
CA TYR A 24 1.73 7.27 -2.82
C TYR A 24 2.40 8.14 -1.74
N GLY A 25 1.63 8.55 -0.78
CA GLY A 25 2.03 9.25 0.43
C GLY A 25 0.90 9.24 1.45
N GLN A 26 1.15 9.84 2.61
CA GLN A 26 0.20 9.89 3.72
C GLN A 26 0.02 11.33 4.19
N SER A 27 -0.90 11.59 5.12
CA SER A 27 -1.02 12.91 5.79
C SER A 27 0.25 13.28 6.54
N GLU A 28 0.98 12.27 6.98
CA GLU A 28 2.25 12.34 7.70
C GLU A 28 3.45 12.60 6.79
N SER A 29 3.29 12.48 5.47
CA SER A 29 4.40 12.58 4.51
C SER A 29 4.01 13.31 3.23
N THR A 30 5.01 13.69 2.45
CA THR A 30 4.85 13.97 1.03
C THR A 30 4.82 12.64 0.25
N VAL A 31 5.04 12.67 -1.08
CA VAL A 31 5.08 11.45 -1.90
C VAL A 31 6.28 10.59 -1.52
N ILE A 32 6.03 9.40 -0.99
CA ILE A 32 7.05 8.42 -0.57
C ILE A 32 7.47 7.52 -1.75
N VAL A 33 6.49 7.11 -2.56
CA VAL A 33 6.66 6.24 -3.73
C VAL A 33 5.88 6.84 -4.88
N GLY A 34 6.40 6.82 -6.10
CA GLY A 34 5.68 7.37 -7.25
C GLY A 34 6.32 7.09 -8.59
N ASN A 35 5.63 7.51 -9.65
CA ASN A 35 6.15 7.52 -11.00
C ASN A 35 6.75 8.90 -11.29
N PHE A 36 8.08 9.03 -11.26
CA PHE A 36 8.78 10.30 -11.41
C PHE A 36 9.38 10.45 -12.79
N GLY A 37 9.33 11.68 -13.34
CA GLY A 37 9.94 12.02 -14.63
C GLY A 37 9.46 11.13 -15.78
N ASP A 38 10.41 10.61 -16.57
CA ASP A 38 10.16 9.75 -17.74
C ASP A 38 10.17 8.24 -17.39
N MET A 39 9.94 7.91 -16.12
CA MET A 39 9.88 6.52 -15.67
C MET A 39 8.76 5.77 -16.39
N GLU A 40 9.03 4.55 -16.82
CA GLU A 40 8.01 3.65 -17.33
C GLU A 40 6.96 3.36 -16.23
N VAL A 41 5.70 3.50 -16.57
CA VAL A 41 4.61 3.22 -15.63
C VAL A 41 4.23 1.74 -15.74
N LYS A 42 4.35 1.00 -14.63
CA LYS A 42 3.78 -0.34 -14.50
C LYS A 42 2.37 -0.22 -13.93
N PRO A 43 1.30 -0.47 -14.71
CA PRO A 43 -0.08 -0.32 -14.25
C PRO A 43 -0.38 -1.14 -13.00
N GLY A 44 -0.91 -0.49 -11.95
CA GLY A 44 -1.20 -1.11 -10.65
C GLY A 44 -0.04 -1.07 -9.65
N SER A 45 1.18 -0.68 -10.06
CA SER A 45 2.25 -0.39 -9.10
C SER A 45 2.17 1.04 -8.60
N MET A 46 2.63 1.30 -7.39
CA MET A 46 2.78 2.65 -6.85
C MET A 46 3.97 3.42 -7.47
N GLY A 47 4.82 2.76 -8.27
CA GLY A 47 6.06 3.33 -8.79
C GLY A 47 7.28 2.91 -7.97
N LYS A 48 8.28 3.81 -7.88
CA LYS A 48 9.55 3.59 -7.17
C LYS A 48 9.71 4.56 -5.99
N PRO A 49 10.60 4.25 -5.02
CA PRO A 49 10.90 5.16 -3.91
C PRO A 49 11.29 6.56 -4.37
N ALA A 50 10.75 7.58 -3.71
CA ALA A 50 11.15 8.96 -3.94
C ALA A 50 12.60 9.20 -3.46
N PRO A 51 13.43 9.94 -4.20
CA PRO A 51 14.85 10.10 -3.87
C PRO A 51 15.14 10.80 -2.53
N CYS A 52 14.13 11.47 -1.97
CA CYS A 52 14.24 12.18 -0.70
C CYS A 52 14.00 11.30 0.54
N TYR A 53 13.60 10.05 0.34
CA TYR A 53 13.34 9.11 1.43
C TYR A 53 14.22 7.85 1.31
N ASP A 54 14.76 7.40 2.43
CA ASP A 54 15.40 6.09 2.58
C ASP A 54 14.33 5.05 2.91
N VAL A 55 13.70 4.53 1.84
CA VAL A 55 12.56 3.60 1.93
C VAL A 55 13.05 2.16 2.03
N ASP A 56 12.44 1.40 2.93
CA ASP A 56 12.66 -0.04 3.05
C ASP A 56 11.33 -0.79 3.21
N ILE A 57 11.37 -2.10 2.99
CA ILE A 57 10.26 -3.01 3.25
C ILE A 57 10.73 -4.02 4.29
N VAL A 58 10.07 -4.09 5.43
CA VAL A 58 10.53 -4.90 6.54
C VAL A 58 9.53 -5.98 6.96
N ASP A 59 10.07 -7.12 7.40
CA ASP A 59 9.29 -8.21 7.99
C ASP A 59 8.83 -7.87 9.43
N VAL A 60 8.13 -8.82 10.07
CA VAL A 60 7.66 -8.65 11.45
C VAL A 60 8.77 -8.56 12.50
N ASN A 61 10.01 -8.86 12.15
CA ASN A 61 11.19 -8.78 13.00
C ASN A 61 12.03 -7.52 12.71
N GLY A 62 11.61 -6.68 11.75
CA GLY A 62 12.33 -5.49 11.31
C GLY A 62 13.47 -5.74 10.33
N ASN A 63 13.58 -6.95 9.75
CA ASN A 63 14.56 -7.24 8.73
C ASN A 63 14.05 -6.85 7.35
N SER A 64 14.95 -6.33 6.48
CA SER A 64 14.60 -6.00 5.10
C SER A 64 14.14 -7.23 4.32
N CYS A 65 13.02 -7.11 3.63
CA CYS A 65 12.48 -8.14 2.75
C CYS A 65 13.18 -8.14 1.38
N PRO A 66 13.56 -9.31 0.83
CA PRO A 66 14.01 -9.40 -0.55
C PRO A 66 12.86 -9.11 -1.53
N ALA A 67 13.22 -8.89 -2.81
CA ALA A 67 12.22 -8.69 -3.87
C ALA A 67 11.23 -9.86 -3.93
N GLY A 68 9.96 -9.54 -4.13
CA GLY A 68 8.83 -10.48 -4.13
C GLY A 68 8.28 -10.85 -2.76
N GLU A 69 8.97 -10.53 -1.66
CA GLU A 69 8.45 -10.77 -0.31
C GLU A 69 7.66 -9.58 0.21
N THR A 70 6.56 -9.88 0.90
CA THR A 70 5.63 -8.89 1.45
C THR A 70 6.08 -8.46 2.84
N GLY A 71 6.15 -7.15 3.07
CA GLY A 71 6.47 -6.54 4.35
C GLY A 71 5.80 -5.19 4.56
N GLU A 72 6.08 -4.55 5.68
CA GLU A 72 5.64 -3.19 5.95
C GLU A 72 6.55 -2.18 5.25
N LEU A 73 5.96 -1.22 4.56
CA LEU A 73 6.68 -0.07 4.02
C LEU A 73 7.11 0.84 5.17
N VAL A 74 8.41 1.12 5.27
CA VAL A 74 8.97 2.01 6.29
C VAL A 74 9.90 3.04 5.67
N ILE A 75 10.11 4.16 6.38
CA ILE A 75 11.11 5.16 6.04
C ILE A 75 12.17 5.15 7.14
N ARG A 76 13.43 4.92 6.79
CA ARG A 76 14.53 4.97 7.75
C ARG A 76 14.78 6.41 8.19
N VAL A 77 14.84 6.64 9.51
CA VAL A 77 15.01 7.97 10.11
C VAL A 77 16.15 8.00 11.12
N ASP A 78 16.90 6.92 11.24
CA ASP A 78 18.01 6.74 12.18
C ASP A 78 19.20 7.67 11.91
N LYS A 79 19.40 8.09 10.66
CA LYS A 79 20.48 9.00 10.25
C LYS A 79 20.04 10.46 10.20
N GLU A 80 18.90 10.72 9.64
CA GLU A 80 18.36 12.06 9.44
C GLU A 80 16.82 11.97 9.33
N HIS A 81 16.13 12.95 9.93
CA HIS A 81 14.69 13.10 9.74
C HIS A 81 14.43 13.75 8.38
N PRO A 82 13.85 13.04 7.41
CA PRO A 82 13.75 13.55 6.05
C PRO A 82 12.76 14.71 5.95
N TYR A 83 13.06 15.67 5.07
CA TYR A 83 12.12 16.73 4.73
C TYR A 83 10.84 16.14 4.12
N GLY A 84 9.69 16.68 4.53
CA GLY A 84 8.39 16.21 4.05
C GLY A 84 7.79 15.07 4.87
N LEU A 85 8.51 14.55 5.88
CA LEU A 85 7.94 13.69 6.91
C LEU A 85 7.52 14.55 8.11
N PHE A 86 6.36 14.26 8.71
CA PHE A 86 5.83 15.03 9.85
C PHE A 86 6.72 14.88 11.10
N ALA A 87 6.67 15.87 12.00
CA ALA A 87 7.45 15.84 13.22
C ALA A 87 6.81 15.00 14.35
N GLY A 88 5.56 14.60 14.19
CA GLY A 88 4.79 13.82 15.16
C GLY A 88 3.34 14.25 15.29
N TYR A 89 2.55 13.46 16.01
CA TYR A 89 1.15 13.73 16.28
C TYR A 89 0.96 14.82 17.35
N TYR A 90 0.06 15.75 17.10
CA TYR A 90 -0.17 16.88 18.00
C TYR A 90 -0.68 16.41 19.36
N LYS A 91 0.06 16.74 20.42
CA LYS A 91 -0.23 16.36 21.81
C LYS A 91 -0.34 14.85 22.07
N ASP A 92 0.16 14.00 21.19
CA ASP A 92 0.19 12.56 21.37
C ASP A 92 1.62 12.02 21.22
N VAL A 93 2.35 12.09 22.33
CA VAL A 93 3.74 11.62 22.38
C VAL A 93 3.81 10.10 22.25
N SER A 94 2.82 9.37 22.76
CA SER A 94 2.80 7.90 22.72
C SER A 94 2.64 7.40 21.31
N LEU A 95 1.65 7.93 20.59
CA LEU A 95 1.40 7.56 19.18
C LEU A 95 2.58 7.99 18.28
N THR A 96 3.19 9.16 18.57
CA THR A 96 4.39 9.59 17.86
C THR A 96 5.55 8.61 18.08
N ALA A 97 5.79 8.17 19.32
CA ALA A 97 6.85 7.22 19.62
C ALA A 97 6.60 5.84 18.95
N GLU A 98 5.35 5.40 18.87
CA GLU A 98 4.97 4.18 18.16
C GLU A 98 5.20 4.30 16.65
N ALA A 99 4.84 5.44 16.05
CA ALA A 99 5.04 5.69 14.62
C ALA A 99 6.53 5.76 14.23
N PHE A 100 7.42 6.13 15.16
CA PHE A 100 8.87 6.26 14.93
C PHE A 100 9.69 5.22 15.71
N ASP A 101 9.12 4.04 15.95
CA ASP A 101 9.85 2.99 16.69
C ASP A 101 11.03 2.44 15.89
N SER A 102 12.03 1.95 16.61
CA SER A 102 13.19 1.21 16.07
C SER A 102 13.98 1.93 14.96
N GLY A 103 13.95 3.28 14.90
CA GLY A 103 14.70 4.08 13.94
C GLY A 103 14.08 4.14 12.54
N VAL A 104 12.81 3.79 12.42
CA VAL A 104 12.03 3.89 11.20
C VAL A 104 10.68 4.58 11.46
N TYR A 105 10.14 5.24 10.45
CA TYR A 105 8.75 5.64 10.42
C TYR A 105 7.92 4.50 9.83
N HIS A 106 6.96 4.03 10.59
CA HIS A 106 6.02 2.97 10.22
C HIS A 106 4.81 3.53 9.47
N THR A 107 4.65 3.19 8.19
CA THR A 107 3.50 3.65 7.41
C THR A 107 2.21 2.89 7.77
N GLY A 108 2.32 1.68 8.31
CA GLY A 108 1.22 0.77 8.52
C GLY A 108 0.69 0.13 7.22
N ASP A 109 1.35 0.37 6.10
CA ASP A 109 0.99 -0.18 4.80
C ASP A 109 1.85 -1.38 4.44
N THR A 110 1.21 -2.44 3.98
CA THR A 110 1.84 -3.69 3.55
C THR A 110 2.04 -3.65 2.04
N VAL A 111 3.25 -3.93 1.60
CA VAL A 111 3.68 -3.84 0.21
C VAL A 111 4.66 -4.96 -0.15
N TYR A 112 5.00 -5.10 -1.42
CA TYR A 112 6.21 -5.81 -1.87
C TYR A 112 6.91 -5.01 -2.97
N MET A 113 8.18 -5.28 -3.19
CA MET A 113 8.98 -4.71 -4.29
C MET A 113 9.25 -5.80 -5.32
N ASP A 114 9.10 -5.48 -6.62
CA ASP A 114 9.49 -6.40 -7.69
C ASP A 114 11.00 -6.29 -8.01
N ASP A 115 11.49 -7.18 -8.87
CA ASP A 115 12.92 -7.23 -9.28
C ASP A 115 13.39 -5.96 -10.00
N ASP A 116 12.47 -5.15 -10.55
CA ASP A 116 12.76 -3.88 -11.20
C ASP A 116 12.69 -2.68 -10.24
N GLY A 117 12.39 -2.92 -8.96
CA GLY A 117 12.32 -1.93 -7.89
C GLY A 117 11.01 -1.15 -7.84
N TYR A 118 9.95 -1.63 -8.50
CA TYR A 118 8.61 -1.07 -8.34
C TYR A 118 7.95 -1.64 -7.09
N ILE A 119 7.25 -0.77 -6.36
CA ILE A 119 6.52 -1.12 -5.14
C ILE A 119 5.04 -1.32 -5.47
N TRP A 120 4.50 -2.39 -4.92
CA TRP A 120 3.11 -2.82 -5.13
C TRP A 120 2.37 -2.82 -3.80
N PHE A 121 1.21 -2.17 -3.78
CA PHE A 121 0.36 -2.11 -2.60
C PHE A 121 -0.37 -3.44 -2.38
N VAL A 122 -0.31 -3.95 -1.16
CA VAL A 122 -1.05 -5.15 -0.74
C VAL A 122 -2.24 -4.76 0.14
N GLY A 123 -2.07 -3.84 1.07
CA GLY A 123 -3.14 -3.39 1.94
C GLY A 123 -2.64 -2.74 3.23
N ARG A 124 -3.57 -2.31 4.07
CA ARG A 124 -3.25 -1.86 5.42
C ARG A 124 -2.90 -3.07 6.30
N LYS A 125 -1.94 -2.89 7.20
CA LYS A 125 -1.52 -3.92 8.16
C LYS A 125 -2.67 -4.37 9.08
N ASP A 126 -3.53 -3.43 9.44
CA ASP A 126 -4.71 -3.59 10.30
C ASP A 126 -5.95 -4.12 9.56
N ASP A 127 -6.03 -3.94 8.24
CA ASP A 127 -7.17 -4.39 7.43
C ASP A 127 -7.00 -5.84 6.91
N ILE A 128 -5.81 -6.43 7.02
CA ILE A 128 -5.54 -7.79 6.56
C ILE A 128 -6.46 -8.80 7.26
N ILE A 129 -7.25 -9.52 6.47
CA ILE A 129 -8.20 -10.52 6.95
C ILE A 129 -7.43 -11.80 7.31
N LYS A 130 -7.56 -12.24 8.57
CA LYS A 130 -6.92 -13.45 9.07
C LYS A 130 -7.92 -14.60 9.03
N SER A 131 -7.92 -15.39 7.95
CA SER A 131 -8.87 -16.48 7.71
C SER A 131 -8.17 -17.84 7.67
N ALA A 132 -8.45 -18.71 8.62
CA ALA A 132 -7.89 -20.08 8.69
C ALA A 132 -6.35 -20.15 8.52
N GLY A 133 -5.63 -19.16 9.07
CA GLY A 133 -4.18 -19.06 8.97
C GLY A 133 -3.66 -18.30 7.73
N TYR A 134 -4.53 -17.99 6.78
CA TYR A 134 -4.19 -17.14 5.64
C TYR A 134 -4.31 -15.65 5.99
N ARG A 135 -3.43 -14.84 5.41
CA ARG A 135 -3.49 -13.37 5.43
C ARG A 135 -4.00 -12.92 4.08
N ILE A 136 -5.22 -12.43 4.05
CA ILE A 136 -5.92 -12.06 2.81
C ILE A 136 -6.05 -10.56 2.76
N SER A 137 -5.56 -9.96 1.70
CA SER A 137 -5.69 -8.54 1.41
C SER A 137 -7.10 -8.23 0.90
N PRO A 138 -7.87 -7.33 1.54
CA PRO A 138 -9.11 -6.82 0.97
C PRO A 138 -8.91 -6.23 -0.42
N PHE A 139 -7.87 -5.42 -0.59
CA PHE A 139 -7.55 -4.74 -1.85
C PHE A 139 -7.29 -5.71 -3.01
N GLU A 140 -6.56 -6.80 -2.79
CA GLU A 140 -6.33 -7.81 -3.83
C GLU A 140 -7.64 -8.47 -4.28
N VAL A 141 -8.53 -8.79 -3.32
CA VAL A 141 -9.84 -9.38 -3.63
C VAL A 141 -10.72 -8.37 -4.37
N GLU A 142 -10.75 -7.13 -3.95
CA GLU A 142 -11.49 -6.03 -4.60
C GLU A 142 -11.00 -5.82 -6.03
N SER A 143 -9.69 -5.79 -6.23
CA SER A 143 -9.07 -5.63 -7.56
C SER A 143 -9.48 -6.73 -8.54
N VAL A 144 -9.61 -7.97 -8.06
CA VAL A 144 -10.10 -9.09 -8.88
C VAL A 144 -11.60 -8.97 -9.15
N LEU A 145 -12.40 -8.62 -8.14
CA LEU A 145 -13.84 -8.47 -8.29
C LEU A 145 -14.23 -7.35 -9.28
N GLN A 146 -13.49 -6.24 -9.27
CA GLN A 146 -13.71 -5.10 -10.17
C GLN A 146 -13.43 -5.40 -11.64
N GLN A 147 -12.73 -6.50 -11.96
CA GLN A 147 -12.55 -6.95 -13.35
C GLN A 147 -13.84 -7.54 -13.95
N HIS A 148 -14.80 -7.89 -13.11
CA HIS A 148 -16.06 -8.45 -13.61
C HIS A 148 -16.97 -7.35 -14.16
N PRO A 149 -17.49 -7.47 -15.40
CA PRO A 149 -18.24 -6.39 -16.09
C PRO A 149 -19.53 -5.96 -15.40
N ALA A 150 -20.12 -6.80 -14.55
CA ALA A 150 -21.31 -6.48 -13.78
C ALA A 150 -21.00 -5.85 -12.40
N VAL A 151 -19.73 -5.67 -12.03
CA VAL A 151 -19.33 -5.03 -10.76
C VAL A 151 -19.01 -3.57 -11.03
N MET A 152 -19.78 -2.67 -10.45
CA MET A 152 -19.54 -1.24 -10.51
C MET A 152 -18.61 -0.80 -9.38
N GLU A 153 -18.89 -1.26 -8.16
CA GLU A 153 -18.09 -1.03 -6.95
C GLU A 153 -18.11 -2.27 -6.06
N CYS A 154 -17.06 -2.46 -5.28
CA CYS A 154 -17.06 -3.48 -4.24
C CYS A 154 -16.20 -3.04 -3.04
N ALA A 155 -16.56 -3.57 -1.87
CA ALA A 155 -15.79 -3.45 -0.65
C ALA A 155 -15.64 -4.84 -0.01
N VAL A 156 -14.43 -5.17 0.44
CA VAL A 156 -14.11 -6.45 1.08
C VAL A 156 -13.72 -6.22 2.52
N THR A 157 -14.34 -6.98 3.43
CA THR A 157 -14.09 -6.91 4.87
C THR A 157 -13.99 -8.30 5.49
N GLY A 158 -13.25 -8.41 6.61
CA GLY A 158 -13.29 -9.58 7.47
C GLY A 158 -14.52 -9.56 8.37
N VAL A 159 -15.27 -10.66 8.42
CA VAL A 159 -16.36 -10.86 9.40
C VAL A 159 -16.01 -12.03 10.32
N GLU A 160 -16.45 -11.96 11.56
CA GLU A 160 -16.19 -13.05 12.51
C GLU A 160 -16.73 -14.39 12.00
N ASP A 161 -15.91 -15.43 12.07
CA ASP A 161 -16.27 -16.82 11.75
C ASP A 161 -15.73 -17.76 12.84
N LYS A 162 -16.60 -18.59 13.40
CA LYS A 162 -16.26 -19.49 14.53
C LYS A 162 -15.21 -20.55 14.19
N LYS A 163 -15.04 -20.90 12.91
CA LYS A 163 -14.11 -21.96 12.47
C LYS A 163 -12.82 -21.36 11.91
N ARG A 164 -12.91 -20.20 11.25
CA ARG A 164 -11.80 -19.59 10.50
C ARG A 164 -11.16 -18.41 11.22
N GLY A 165 -11.76 -17.93 12.32
CA GLY A 165 -11.45 -16.67 12.96
C GLY A 165 -12.17 -15.52 12.23
N GLN A 166 -11.82 -15.31 10.95
CA GLN A 166 -12.53 -14.40 10.06
C GLN A 166 -12.91 -15.10 8.75
N ALA A 167 -14.03 -14.70 8.15
CA ALA A 167 -14.40 -15.03 6.79
C ALA A 167 -14.34 -13.76 5.92
N VAL A 168 -13.99 -13.92 4.66
CA VAL A 168 -13.99 -12.82 3.69
C VAL A 168 -15.43 -12.53 3.28
N LYS A 169 -15.86 -11.29 3.40
CA LYS A 169 -17.16 -10.80 2.94
C LYS A 169 -16.95 -9.72 1.90
N ALA A 170 -17.50 -9.91 0.70
CA ALA A 170 -17.58 -8.88 -0.32
C ALA A 170 -18.98 -8.25 -0.35
N THR A 171 -19.04 -6.94 -0.34
CA THR A 171 -20.25 -6.13 -0.62
C THR A 171 -20.10 -5.55 -2.01
N ILE A 172 -21.05 -5.81 -2.90
CA ILE A 172 -20.92 -5.50 -4.34
C ILE A 172 -22.08 -4.61 -4.77
N VAL A 173 -21.76 -3.55 -5.50
CA VAL A 173 -22.73 -2.74 -6.25
C VAL A 173 -22.67 -3.19 -7.71
N LEU A 174 -23.82 -3.55 -8.26
CA LEU A 174 -23.93 -3.98 -9.65
C LEU A 174 -24.14 -2.76 -10.58
N SER A 175 -23.59 -2.86 -11.80
CA SER A 175 -23.76 -1.87 -12.89
C SER A 175 -25.14 -1.95 -13.54
#